data_356301b1f001730990639ecca88f98d7
#
_entry.id   356301b1f001730990639ecca88f98d7
#
_cell.length_a   1.000
_cell.length_b   1.000
_cell.length_c   1.000
_cell.angle_alpha   90.00
_cell.angle_beta   90.00
_cell.angle_gamma   90.00
#
_symmetry.space_group_name_H-M   'P 1'
#
loop_
_entity.id
_entity.type
_entity.pdbx_description
1 polymer ?
#
loop_
_entity_poly.entity_id
_entity_poly.type
_entity_poly.pdbx_seq_one_letter_code
_entity_poly.pdbx_strand_id
1 'polypeptide(L)'
;MNNKGFDLWATSYDQTVQVSNQNEEYPFAGYDEMMDVLFEKANRLSSSKILDVGIGTANLAHKLYNEKHQICGIDFSQNMLEIAKEKMPFAKLYLADLSNGMPSQLQDEKFDTIMSNYALHHFENATKIKIIKKLLCLLKPEGELLIADISFDTELAQQKCKERNIHHWDDDEYYFIVTKLLPVVSNFAHVQYKKYSQCGGIWTIKNKG
;
A
#
# COMPACT_ATOMS: atom_id res chain seq x y z
N MET A 1 9.14 10.38 -7.90
CA MET A 1 9.15 11.58 -6.99
C MET A 1 10.16 11.33 -5.87
N ASN A 2 10.90 12.35 -5.36
CA ASN A 2 11.88 12.20 -4.28
C ASN A 2 11.28 12.62 -2.92
N ASN A 3 11.98 12.31 -1.80
CA ASN A 3 11.52 12.61 -0.42
C ASN A 3 11.02 14.06 -0.23
N LYS A 4 11.72 15.04 -0.83
CA LYS A 4 11.33 16.47 -0.73
C LYS A 4 10.01 16.77 -1.44
N GLY A 5 9.70 16.08 -2.53
CA GLY A 5 8.42 16.22 -3.22
C GLY A 5 7.25 15.72 -2.38
N PHE A 6 7.41 14.57 -1.71
CA PHE A 6 6.40 14.02 -0.80
C PHE A 6 6.21 14.87 0.45
N ASP A 7 7.29 15.41 1.02
CA ASP A 7 7.21 16.30 2.19
C ASP A 7 6.42 17.58 1.88
N LEU A 8 6.57 18.13 0.68
CA LEU A 8 5.79 19.30 0.25
C LEU A 8 4.33 18.97 -0.05
N TRP A 9 4.06 17.75 -0.49
CA TRP A 9 2.71 17.31 -0.86
C TRP A 9 1.87 16.82 0.34
N ALA A 10 2.51 16.48 1.46
CA ALA A 10 1.85 15.93 2.64
C ALA A 10 0.63 16.74 3.11
N THR A 11 0.69 18.08 3.07
CA THR A 11 -0.39 18.98 3.49
C THR A 11 -1.60 19.02 2.55
N SER A 12 -1.43 18.69 1.26
CA SER A 12 -2.50 18.70 0.24
C SER A 12 -2.86 17.30 -0.28
N TYR A 13 -2.12 16.27 0.17
CA TYR A 13 -2.27 14.89 -0.30
C TYR A 13 -3.72 14.39 -0.19
N ASP A 14 -4.29 14.49 1.01
CA ASP A 14 -5.63 14.00 1.29
C ASP A 14 -6.70 14.68 0.41
N GLN A 15 -6.55 15.98 0.11
CA GLN A 15 -7.46 16.70 -0.79
C GLN A 15 -7.33 16.23 -2.23
N THR A 16 -6.12 16.02 -2.72
CA THR A 16 -5.87 15.54 -4.09
C THR A 16 -6.47 14.15 -4.30
N VAL A 17 -6.29 13.24 -3.34
CA VAL A 17 -6.90 11.90 -3.35
C VAL A 17 -8.42 11.99 -3.42
N GLN A 18 -9.04 12.84 -2.58
CA GLN A 18 -10.50 12.99 -2.54
C GLN A 18 -11.07 13.48 -3.87
N VAL A 19 -10.47 14.49 -4.50
CA VAL A 19 -10.96 15.04 -5.77
C VAL A 19 -10.90 14.01 -6.89
N SER A 20 -9.77 13.32 -7.04
CA SER A 20 -9.58 12.29 -8.08
C SER A 20 -10.51 11.08 -7.87
N ASN A 21 -10.71 10.65 -6.62
CA ASN A 21 -11.62 9.56 -6.29
C ASN A 21 -13.10 9.92 -6.59
N GLN A 22 -13.55 11.11 -6.20
CA GLN A 22 -14.94 11.57 -6.47
C GLN A 22 -15.27 11.63 -7.96
N ASN A 23 -14.29 11.90 -8.80
CA ASN A 23 -14.46 11.97 -10.25
C ASN A 23 -14.28 10.59 -10.93
N GLU A 24 -13.96 9.53 -10.18
CA GLU A 24 -13.59 8.22 -10.72
C GLU A 24 -12.42 8.29 -11.73
N GLU A 25 -11.49 9.22 -11.52
CA GLU A 25 -10.37 9.49 -12.40
C GLU A 25 -9.07 8.83 -11.92
N TYR A 26 -8.17 8.58 -12.86
CA TYR A 26 -6.79 8.18 -12.57
C TYR A 26 -6.10 9.28 -11.76
N PRO A 27 -5.26 8.94 -10.75
CA PRO A 27 -4.88 7.59 -10.35
C PRO A 27 -5.76 6.94 -9.27
N PHE A 28 -6.69 7.67 -8.65
CA PHE A 28 -7.41 7.25 -7.44
C PHE A 28 -8.85 6.77 -7.68
N ALA A 29 -9.22 6.43 -8.93
CA ALA A 29 -10.51 5.82 -9.20
C ALA A 29 -10.73 4.56 -8.35
N GLY A 30 -11.86 4.48 -7.62
CA GLY A 30 -12.20 3.36 -6.75
C GLY A 30 -11.43 3.33 -5.42
N TYR A 31 -10.77 4.42 -5.05
CA TYR A 31 -9.97 4.51 -3.82
C TYR A 31 -10.79 4.18 -2.57
N ASP A 32 -11.94 4.84 -2.36
CA ASP A 32 -12.76 4.65 -1.16
C ASP A 32 -13.23 3.20 -1.02
N GLU A 33 -13.71 2.58 -2.12
CA GLU A 33 -14.13 1.17 -2.10
C GLU A 33 -12.96 0.24 -1.72
N MET A 34 -11.77 0.47 -2.25
CA MET A 34 -10.59 -0.30 -1.89
C MET A 34 -10.21 -0.10 -0.41
N MET A 35 -10.25 1.14 0.10
CA MET A 35 -9.93 1.42 1.51
C MET A 35 -10.95 0.79 2.46
N ASP A 36 -12.23 0.80 2.13
CA ASP A 36 -13.27 0.13 2.92
C ASP A 36 -13.05 -1.39 2.95
N VAL A 37 -12.72 -2.01 1.83
CA VAL A 37 -12.39 -3.44 1.77
C VAL A 37 -11.14 -3.78 2.58
N LEU A 38 -10.09 -2.95 2.52
CA LEU A 38 -8.90 -3.14 3.35
C LEU A 38 -9.23 -3.01 4.84
N PHE A 39 -10.01 -1.99 5.20
CA PHE A 39 -10.48 -1.81 6.57
C PHE A 39 -11.24 -3.05 7.07
N GLU A 40 -12.24 -3.51 6.34
CA GLU A 40 -13.02 -4.68 6.70
C GLU A 40 -12.15 -5.94 6.87
N LYS A 41 -11.19 -6.16 5.94
CA LYS A 41 -10.26 -7.29 6.03
C LYS A 41 -9.34 -7.20 7.24
N ALA A 42 -8.76 -6.04 7.51
CA ALA A 42 -7.83 -5.83 8.62
C ALA A 42 -8.54 -5.84 9.99
N ASN A 43 -9.83 -5.45 10.02
CA ASN A 43 -10.65 -5.37 11.24
C ASN A 43 -11.36 -6.70 11.60
N ARG A 44 -11.09 -7.82 10.88
CA ARG A 44 -11.77 -9.11 11.15
C ARG A 44 -11.47 -9.69 12.53
N LEU A 45 -10.29 -9.41 13.06
CA LEU A 45 -9.85 -9.90 14.36
C LEU A 45 -9.78 -8.72 15.33
N SER A 46 -10.29 -8.88 16.53
CA SER A 46 -10.14 -7.87 17.57
C SER A 46 -8.68 -7.77 18.03
N SER A 47 -8.19 -6.54 18.22
CA SER A 47 -6.84 -6.28 18.77
C SER A 47 -5.68 -6.88 17.96
N SER A 48 -5.79 -6.90 16.64
CA SER A 48 -4.73 -7.36 15.73
C SER A 48 -3.49 -6.46 15.80
N LYS A 49 -2.35 -7.04 15.45
CA LYS A 49 -1.12 -6.30 15.18
C LYS A 49 -0.97 -6.08 13.69
N ILE A 50 -0.98 -4.82 13.26
CA ILE A 50 -1.03 -4.42 11.86
C ILE A 50 0.23 -3.62 11.51
N LEU A 51 0.84 -3.94 10.36
CA LEU A 51 1.90 -3.14 9.74
C LEU A 51 1.33 -2.42 8.53
N ASP A 52 1.46 -1.10 8.47
CA ASP A 52 1.15 -0.30 7.30
C ASP A 52 2.45 0.18 6.62
N VAL A 53 2.62 -0.19 5.36
CA VAL A 53 3.83 0.04 4.55
C VAL A 53 3.58 1.18 3.57
N GLY A 54 4.26 2.29 3.76
CA GLY A 54 3.92 3.57 3.13
C GLY A 54 2.70 4.18 3.81
N ILE A 55 2.76 4.30 5.17
CA ILE A 55 1.61 4.70 5.98
C ILE A 55 1.09 6.11 5.67
N GLY A 56 1.92 6.98 5.10
CA GLY A 56 1.59 8.36 4.77
C GLY A 56 1.01 9.11 5.96
N THR A 57 -0.07 9.84 5.74
CA THR A 57 -0.82 10.56 6.79
C THR A 57 -1.70 9.66 7.65
N ALA A 58 -1.61 8.34 7.49
CA ALA A 58 -2.31 7.30 8.26
C ALA A 58 -3.84 7.30 8.15
N ASN A 59 -4.42 7.66 7.01
CA ASN A 59 -5.87 7.76 6.87
C ASN A 59 -6.61 6.44 7.16
N LEU A 60 -6.12 5.32 6.63
CA LEU A 60 -6.68 4.01 6.92
C LEU A 60 -6.22 3.48 8.28
N ALA A 61 -4.92 3.59 8.58
CA ALA A 61 -4.35 3.09 9.83
C ALA A 61 -4.98 3.75 11.07
N HIS A 62 -5.32 5.05 11.01
CA HIS A 62 -5.99 5.74 12.10
C HIS A 62 -7.39 5.19 12.40
N LYS A 63 -8.16 4.80 11.37
CA LYS A 63 -9.46 4.13 11.57
C LYS A 63 -9.27 2.81 12.34
N LEU A 64 -8.29 1.99 11.94
CA LEU A 64 -7.95 0.74 12.62
C LEU A 64 -7.39 0.94 14.04
N TYR A 65 -6.60 2.00 14.24
CA TYR A 65 -6.11 2.38 15.58
C TYR A 65 -7.26 2.70 16.55
N ASN A 66 -8.32 3.36 16.08
CA ASN A 66 -9.51 3.66 16.88
C ASN A 66 -10.30 2.37 17.25
N GLU A 67 -10.23 1.33 16.42
CA GLU A 67 -10.74 -0.03 16.70
C GLU A 67 -9.83 -0.85 17.64
N LYS A 68 -8.81 -0.21 18.26
CA LYS A 68 -7.89 -0.81 19.23
C LYS A 68 -6.88 -1.80 18.66
N HIS A 69 -6.59 -1.73 17.38
CA HIS A 69 -5.48 -2.48 16.80
C HIS A 69 -4.14 -1.86 17.19
N GLN A 70 -3.11 -2.71 17.27
CA GLN A 70 -1.73 -2.27 17.46
C GLN A 70 -1.14 -1.90 16.11
N ILE A 71 -0.90 -0.60 15.87
CA ILE A 71 -0.39 -0.12 14.60
C ILE A 71 1.12 0.04 14.64
N CYS A 72 1.78 -0.55 13.65
CA CYS A 72 3.13 -0.21 13.23
C CYS A 72 3.06 0.43 11.83
N GLY A 73 3.87 1.43 11.56
CA GLY A 73 3.91 2.10 10.25
C GLY A 73 5.33 2.35 9.78
N ILE A 74 5.53 2.26 8.48
CA ILE A 74 6.78 2.63 7.81
C ILE A 74 6.47 3.70 6.78
N ASP A 75 7.23 4.77 6.76
CA ASP A 75 7.24 5.73 5.68
C ASP A 75 8.65 6.30 5.48
N PHE A 76 8.95 6.80 4.29
CA PHE A 76 10.23 7.46 4.01
C PHE A 76 10.17 8.98 4.21
N SER A 77 8.96 9.56 4.40
CA SER A 77 8.73 10.97 4.65
C SER A 77 8.57 11.23 6.15
N GLN A 78 9.45 12.06 6.69
CA GLN A 78 9.37 12.50 8.08
C GLN A 78 8.08 13.29 8.35
N ASN A 79 7.67 14.16 7.43
CA ASN A 79 6.47 14.98 7.58
C ASN A 79 5.20 14.13 7.63
N MET A 80 5.12 13.07 6.79
CA MET A 80 4.01 12.11 6.83
C MET A 80 3.93 11.41 8.20
N LEU A 81 5.07 10.96 8.73
CA LEU A 81 5.12 10.29 10.04
C LEU A 81 4.77 11.22 11.20
N GLU A 82 5.07 12.51 11.12
CA GLU A 82 4.66 13.51 12.13
C GLU A 82 3.14 13.64 12.17
N ILE A 83 2.48 13.78 11.02
CA ILE A 83 1.01 13.79 10.90
C ILE A 83 0.41 12.48 11.42
N ALA A 84 0.98 11.34 11.03
CA ALA A 84 0.53 10.04 11.51
C ALA A 84 0.69 9.90 13.05
N LYS A 85 1.77 10.45 13.62
CA LYS A 85 2.02 10.44 15.07
C LYS A 85 1.03 11.27 15.85
N GLU A 86 0.63 12.41 15.33
CA GLU A 86 -0.42 13.24 15.94
C GLU A 86 -1.77 12.49 15.99
N LYS A 87 -2.13 11.79 14.89
CA LYS A 87 -3.36 10.98 14.81
C LYS A 87 -3.31 9.74 15.71
N MET A 88 -2.12 9.14 15.88
CA MET A 88 -1.92 7.85 16.56
C MET A 88 -0.74 7.91 17.55
N PRO A 89 -0.90 8.56 18.73
CA PRO A 89 0.21 8.82 19.65
C PRO A 89 0.94 7.57 20.16
N PHE A 90 0.29 6.40 20.20
CA PHE A 90 0.89 5.15 20.68
C PHE A 90 1.31 4.19 19.55
N ALA A 91 1.14 4.57 18.27
CA ALA A 91 1.63 3.78 17.17
C ALA A 91 3.16 3.76 17.12
N LYS A 92 3.74 2.64 16.67
CA LYS A 92 5.16 2.49 16.40
C LYS A 92 5.43 2.90 14.96
N LEU A 93 6.07 4.04 14.74
CA LEU A 93 6.34 4.58 13.41
C LEU A 93 7.84 4.56 13.14
N TYR A 94 8.23 4.17 11.94
CA TYR A 94 9.62 4.01 11.51
C TYR A 94 9.88 4.81 10.24
N LEU A 95 10.83 5.74 10.31
CA LEU A 95 11.35 6.44 9.14
C LEU A 95 12.30 5.50 8.39
N ALA A 96 11.89 5.03 7.23
CA ALA A 96 12.72 4.14 6.41
C ALA A 96 12.31 4.15 4.93
N ASP A 97 13.32 4.16 4.08
CA ASP A 97 13.18 3.90 2.66
C ASP A 97 13.36 2.41 2.40
N LEU A 98 12.29 1.76 1.94
CA LEU A 98 12.28 0.32 1.68
C LEU A 98 13.19 -0.11 0.53
N SER A 99 13.64 0.81 -0.33
CA SER A 99 14.68 0.51 -1.32
C SER A 99 16.01 0.10 -0.66
N ASN A 100 16.28 0.65 0.53
CA ASN A 100 17.45 0.34 1.35
C ASN A 100 17.25 -0.86 2.28
N GLY A 101 16.02 -1.41 2.35
CA GLY A 101 15.67 -2.58 3.15
C GLY A 101 14.66 -2.29 4.25
N MET A 102 14.29 -3.34 4.98
CA MET A 102 13.37 -3.25 6.11
C MET A 102 14.08 -2.70 7.35
N PRO A 103 13.42 -1.89 8.18
CA PRO A 103 13.96 -1.49 9.48
C PRO A 103 14.34 -2.69 10.34
N SER A 104 15.53 -2.66 10.95
CA SER A 104 16.01 -3.75 11.79
C SER A 104 15.10 -4.03 12.99
N GLN A 105 14.39 -3.02 13.48
CA GLN A 105 13.43 -3.14 14.58
C GLN A 105 12.23 -4.04 14.27
N LEU A 106 11.99 -4.34 12.98
CA LEU A 106 10.89 -5.20 12.55
C LEU A 106 11.31 -6.66 12.29
N GLN A 107 12.62 -7.00 12.37
CA GLN A 107 13.12 -8.31 11.96
C GLN A 107 12.49 -9.48 12.72
N ASP A 108 12.21 -9.29 14.02
CA ASP A 108 11.65 -10.33 14.89
C ASP A 108 10.13 -10.10 15.17
N GLU A 109 9.54 -9.11 14.52
CA GLU A 109 8.13 -8.80 14.69
C GLU A 109 7.26 -9.68 13.79
N LYS A 110 6.04 -10.00 14.25
CA LYS A 110 5.05 -10.76 13.49
C LYS A 110 3.70 -10.04 13.52
N PHE A 111 3.04 -9.98 12.37
CA PHE A 111 1.81 -9.24 12.15
C PHE A 111 0.67 -10.16 11.74
N ASP A 112 -0.54 -9.84 12.20
CA ASP A 112 -1.78 -10.50 11.76
C ASP A 112 -2.14 -10.05 10.35
N THR A 113 -1.97 -8.76 10.08
CA THR A 113 -2.18 -8.15 8.77
C THR A 113 -1.02 -7.20 8.45
N ILE A 114 -0.55 -7.26 7.23
CA ILE A 114 0.33 -6.24 6.65
C ILE A 114 -0.44 -5.60 5.50
N MET A 115 -0.48 -4.29 5.44
CA MET A 115 -1.13 -3.56 4.35
C MET A 115 -0.19 -2.57 3.70
N SER A 116 -0.46 -2.24 2.45
CA SER A 116 0.22 -1.17 1.72
C SER A 116 -0.79 -0.54 0.75
N ASN A 117 -0.90 0.79 0.82
CA ASN A 117 -1.90 1.53 0.07
C ASN A 117 -1.21 2.58 -0.79
N TYR A 118 -1.31 2.46 -2.11
CA TYR A 118 -0.75 3.44 -3.05
C TYR A 118 0.72 3.82 -2.76
N ALA A 119 1.56 2.80 -2.43
CA ALA A 119 2.96 3.02 -2.08
C ALA A 119 3.93 2.17 -2.90
N LEU A 120 3.56 0.95 -3.29
CA LEU A 120 4.51 0.05 -3.94
C LEU A 120 4.70 0.33 -5.44
N HIS A 121 3.82 1.11 -6.07
CA HIS A 121 4.01 1.55 -7.45
C HIS A 121 5.25 2.43 -7.65
N HIS A 122 5.84 2.98 -6.61
CA HIS A 122 7.11 3.71 -6.70
C HIS A 122 8.34 2.82 -6.89
N PHE A 123 8.21 1.50 -6.78
CA PHE A 123 9.31 0.56 -6.93
C PHE A 123 9.22 -0.22 -8.24
N GLU A 124 10.35 -0.51 -8.86
CA GLU A 124 10.44 -1.45 -9.97
C GLU A 124 9.95 -2.86 -9.58
N ASN A 125 9.47 -3.65 -10.54
CA ASN A 125 8.90 -4.97 -10.30
C ASN A 125 9.85 -5.91 -9.53
N ALA A 126 11.15 -5.88 -9.83
CA ALA A 126 12.13 -6.69 -9.11
C ALA A 126 12.23 -6.32 -7.62
N THR A 127 12.13 -5.01 -7.32
CA THR A 127 12.15 -4.48 -5.95
C THR A 127 10.82 -4.78 -5.24
N LYS A 128 9.66 -4.60 -5.91
CA LYS A 128 8.36 -5.02 -5.36
C LYS A 128 8.36 -6.48 -4.91
N ILE A 129 8.87 -7.38 -5.75
CA ILE A 129 8.94 -8.82 -5.43
C ILE A 129 9.82 -9.08 -4.21
N LYS A 130 10.96 -8.36 -4.07
CA LYS A 130 11.83 -8.46 -2.89
C LYS A 130 11.12 -7.97 -1.63
N ILE A 131 10.42 -6.83 -1.73
CA ILE A 131 9.63 -6.26 -0.62
C ILE A 131 8.52 -7.24 -0.22
N ILE A 132 7.72 -7.73 -1.16
CA ILE A 132 6.63 -8.71 -0.90
C ILE A 132 7.18 -9.94 -0.16
N LYS A 133 8.30 -10.53 -0.62
CA LYS A 133 8.91 -11.68 0.05
C LYS A 133 9.32 -11.37 1.49
N LYS A 134 9.90 -10.19 1.74
CA LYS A 134 10.28 -9.77 3.09
C LYS A 134 9.05 -9.55 3.98
N LEU A 135 8.00 -8.93 3.46
CA LEU A 135 6.75 -8.71 4.19
C LEU A 135 6.08 -10.04 4.55
N LEU A 136 6.07 -11.01 3.65
CA LEU A 136 5.55 -12.36 3.92
C LEU A 136 6.30 -13.05 5.08
N CYS A 137 7.60 -12.82 5.22
CA CYS A 137 8.37 -13.33 6.36
C CYS A 137 7.96 -12.70 7.69
N LEU A 138 7.30 -11.54 7.69
CA LEU A 138 6.80 -10.86 8.89
C LEU A 138 5.35 -11.23 9.23
N LEU A 139 4.67 -12.02 8.42
CA LEU A 139 3.32 -12.50 8.74
C LEU A 139 3.34 -13.60 9.79
N LYS A 140 2.34 -13.61 10.65
CA LYS A 140 1.96 -14.79 11.42
C LYS A 140 1.46 -15.91 10.49
N PRO A 141 1.36 -17.17 10.93
CA PRO A 141 0.95 -18.28 10.06
C PRO A 141 -0.35 -18.04 9.28
N GLU A 142 -1.38 -17.50 9.91
CA GLU A 142 -2.70 -17.20 9.30
C GLU A 142 -2.80 -15.74 8.81
N GLY A 143 -1.72 -14.98 8.88
CA GLY A 143 -1.69 -13.58 8.49
C GLY A 143 -1.84 -13.37 6.98
N GLU A 144 -2.24 -12.17 6.59
CA GLU A 144 -2.36 -11.79 5.19
C GLU A 144 -1.69 -10.44 4.88
N LEU A 145 -1.11 -10.35 3.68
CA LEU A 145 -0.61 -9.12 3.09
C LEU A 145 -1.65 -8.59 2.11
N LEU A 146 -2.10 -7.37 2.32
CA LEU A 146 -3.09 -6.65 1.52
C LEU A 146 -2.40 -5.48 0.82
N ILE A 147 -2.42 -5.45 -0.50
CA ILE A 147 -1.86 -4.35 -1.29
C ILE A 147 -2.99 -3.76 -2.13
N ALA A 148 -3.39 -2.52 -1.85
CA ALA A 148 -4.26 -1.73 -2.71
C ALA A 148 -3.39 -0.74 -3.48
N ASP A 149 -3.36 -0.88 -4.81
CA ASP A 149 -2.43 -0.08 -5.59
C ASP A 149 -2.90 0.10 -7.04
N ILE A 150 -2.28 1.04 -7.74
CA ILE A 150 -2.49 1.24 -9.17
C ILE A 150 -2.12 -0.04 -9.91
N SER A 151 -3.13 -0.67 -10.50
CA SER A 151 -3.02 -1.99 -11.09
C SER A 151 -3.79 -2.09 -12.39
N PHE A 152 -3.17 -2.68 -13.40
CA PHE A 152 -3.77 -2.94 -14.71
C PHE A 152 -3.75 -4.43 -15.02
N ASP A 153 -4.81 -4.94 -15.65
CA ASP A 153 -4.87 -6.35 -16.05
C ASP A 153 -3.73 -6.72 -17.00
N THR A 154 -3.43 -5.82 -17.96
CA THR A 154 -2.41 -6.01 -19.00
C THR A 154 -1.66 -4.70 -19.30
N GLU A 155 -0.52 -4.79 -19.99
CA GLU A 155 0.21 -3.62 -20.51
C GLU A 155 -0.65 -2.80 -21.49
N LEU A 156 -1.50 -3.45 -22.26
CA LEU A 156 -2.42 -2.76 -23.17
C LEU A 156 -3.44 -1.92 -22.40
N ALA A 157 -3.94 -2.43 -21.27
CA ALA A 157 -4.84 -1.66 -20.39
C ALA A 157 -4.13 -0.44 -19.78
N GLN A 158 -2.90 -0.61 -19.34
CA GLN A 158 -2.05 0.49 -18.87
C GLN A 158 -1.84 1.54 -19.96
N GLN A 159 -1.45 1.12 -21.16
CA GLN A 159 -1.20 2.03 -22.28
C GLN A 159 -2.46 2.84 -22.64
N LYS A 160 -3.62 2.22 -22.69
CA LYS A 160 -4.89 2.92 -22.93
C LYS A 160 -5.23 3.92 -21.83
N CYS A 161 -4.90 3.60 -20.57
CA CYS A 161 -5.09 4.53 -19.46
C CYS A 161 -4.13 5.73 -19.59
N LYS A 162 -2.86 5.49 -19.92
CA LYS A 162 -1.86 6.53 -20.18
C LYS A 162 -2.30 7.50 -21.29
N GLU A 163 -2.78 6.99 -22.42
CA GLU A 163 -3.25 7.79 -23.53
C GLU A 163 -4.41 8.72 -23.16
N ARG A 164 -5.31 8.26 -22.27
CA ARG A 164 -6.45 9.07 -21.79
C ARG A 164 -6.04 10.11 -20.75
N ASN A 165 -4.96 9.87 -20.02
CA ASN A 165 -4.54 10.66 -18.86
C ASN A 165 -3.13 11.26 -19.05
N ILE A 166 -2.72 11.53 -20.29
CA ILE A 166 -1.34 11.91 -20.63
C ILE A 166 -0.82 13.12 -19.85
N HIS A 167 -1.69 14.05 -19.48
CA HIS A 167 -1.34 15.26 -18.73
C HIS A 167 -1.17 15.04 -17.22
N HIS A 168 -1.63 13.89 -16.70
CA HIS A 168 -1.57 13.51 -15.29
C HIS A 168 -0.76 12.25 -15.05
N TRP A 169 -0.19 11.68 -16.14
CA TRP A 169 0.57 10.44 -16.08
C TRP A 169 1.98 10.69 -15.55
N ASP A 170 2.36 9.89 -14.53
CA ASP A 170 3.73 9.89 -14.02
C ASP A 170 4.54 8.76 -14.67
N ASP A 171 5.57 9.11 -15.43
CA ASP A 171 6.45 8.16 -16.11
C ASP A 171 7.53 7.58 -15.18
N ASP A 172 7.69 8.11 -13.95
CA ASP A 172 8.62 7.62 -12.95
C ASP A 172 7.99 6.52 -12.05
N GLU A 173 6.73 6.14 -12.31
CA GLU A 173 6.01 5.13 -11.54
C GLU A 173 5.95 3.77 -12.25
N TYR A 174 5.96 2.71 -11.46
CA TYR A 174 5.97 1.31 -11.92
C TYR A 174 4.70 0.61 -11.46
N TYR A 175 3.62 0.69 -12.22
CA TYR A 175 2.33 0.11 -11.85
C TYR A 175 2.32 -1.41 -11.86
N PHE A 176 1.39 -1.99 -11.12
CA PHE A 176 1.18 -3.42 -11.10
C PHE A 176 0.53 -3.88 -12.40
N ILE A 177 1.20 -4.74 -13.17
CA ILE A 177 0.62 -5.42 -14.33
C ILE A 177 0.31 -6.86 -13.94
N VAL A 178 -0.99 -7.17 -13.85
CA VAL A 178 -1.47 -8.46 -13.32
C VAL A 178 -0.89 -9.63 -14.09
N THR A 179 -0.96 -9.60 -15.42
CA THR A 179 -0.40 -10.68 -16.26
C THR A 179 1.10 -10.90 -16.08
N LYS A 180 1.85 -9.92 -15.58
CA LYS A 180 3.29 -10.05 -15.31
C LYS A 180 3.57 -10.49 -13.87
N LEU A 181 2.91 -9.87 -12.88
CA LEU A 181 3.27 -10.05 -11.48
C LEU A 181 2.55 -11.23 -10.82
N LEU A 182 1.29 -11.49 -11.19
CA LEU A 182 0.51 -12.58 -10.59
C LEU A 182 1.20 -13.94 -10.73
N PRO A 183 1.69 -14.36 -11.93
CA PRO A 183 2.40 -15.64 -12.09
C PRO A 183 3.66 -15.71 -11.23
N VAL A 184 4.41 -14.60 -11.13
CA VAL A 184 5.66 -14.57 -10.35
C VAL A 184 5.39 -14.71 -8.87
N VAL A 185 4.40 -13.97 -8.32
CA VAL A 185 4.03 -14.05 -6.91
C VAL A 185 3.44 -15.43 -6.60
N SER A 186 2.65 -16.01 -7.51
CA SER A 186 2.06 -17.34 -7.36
C SER A 186 3.11 -18.47 -7.22
N ASN A 187 4.36 -18.27 -7.64
CA ASN A 187 5.41 -19.27 -7.46
C ASN A 187 5.81 -19.45 -5.98
N PHE A 188 5.68 -18.41 -5.15
CA PHE A 188 6.15 -18.46 -3.76
C PHE A 188 5.08 -18.13 -2.71
N ALA A 189 3.88 -17.70 -3.10
CA ALA A 189 2.79 -17.35 -2.21
C ALA A 189 1.43 -17.73 -2.80
N HIS A 190 0.40 -17.84 -1.96
CA HIS A 190 -0.99 -17.82 -2.43
C HIS A 190 -1.39 -16.38 -2.69
N VAL A 191 -1.80 -16.07 -3.90
CA VAL A 191 -2.17 -14.71 -4.30
C VAL A 191 -3.52 -14.68 -5.01
N GLN A 192 -4.34 -13.72 -4.63
CA GLN A 192 -5.59 -13.37 -5.29
C GLN A 192 -5.54 -11.90 -5.66
N TYR A 193 -6.01 -11.56 -6.85
CA TYR A 193 -6.18 -10.19 -7.31
C TYR A 193 -7.66 -9.92 -7.57
N LYS A 194 -8.14 -8.78 -7.12
CA LYS A 194 -9.48 -8.27 -7.46
C LYS A 194 -9.35 -6.84 -7.95
N LYS A 195 -9.89 -6.60 -9.14
CA LYS A 195 -9.99 -5.29 -9.74
C LYS A 195 -11.15 -4.50 -9.15
N TYR A 196 -10.95 -3.22 -8.91
CA TYR A 196 -11.94 -2.31 -8.35
C TYR A 196 -12.28 -1.16 -9.30
N SER A 197 -11.32 -0.72 -10.11
CA SER A 197 -11.53 0.33 -11.11
C SER A 197 -10.73 0.07 -12.38
N GLN A 198 -10.73 1.03 -13.30
CA GLN A 198 -9.93 0.97 -14.52
C GLN A 198 -8.41 0.99 -14.25
N CYS A 199 -7.98 1.47 -13.10
CA CYS A 199 -6.57 1.61 -12.74
C CYS A 199 -6.26 1.19 -11.30
N GLY A 200 -7.19 0.58 -10.56
CA GLY A 200 -6.99 0.18 -9.17
C GLY A 200 -7.41 -1.25 -8.89
N GLY A 201 -6.71 -1.91 -7.98
CA GLY A 201 -7.04 -3.25 -7.54
C GLY A 201 -6.35 -3.67 -6.25
N ILE A 202 -6.87 -4.73 -5.63
CA ILE A 202 -6.38 -5.28 -4.38
C ILE A 202 -5.75 -6.65 -4.63
N TRP A 203 -4.54 -6.81 -4.13
CA TRP A 203 -3.78 -8.06 -4.04
C TRP A 203 -3.88 -8.58 -2.61
N THR A 204 -4.42 -9.78 -2.43
CA THR A 204 -4.41 -10.50 -1.16
C THR A 204 -3.41 -11.64 -1.25
N ILE A 205 -2.38 -11.61 -0.40
CA ILE A 205 -1.24 -12.53 -0.50
C ILE A 205 -1.04 -13.21 0.86
N LYS A 206 -0.86 -14.55 0.84
CA LYS A 206 -0.61 -15.37 2.03
C LYS A 206 0.59 -16.28 1.81
N ASN A 207 1.24 -16.68 2.89
CA ASN A 207 2.28 -17.69 2.81
C ASN A 207 1.71 -19.00 2.24
N LYS A 208 2.53 -19.72 1.46
CA LYS A 208 2.30 -21.14 1.22
C LYS A 208 2.66 -21.88 2.49
N GLY A 209 1.74 -22.68 2.99
CA GLY A 209 2.00 -23.56 4.11
C GLY A 209 3.12 -24.56 3.86
#